data_fc536cf747bd44fd0ca2062bd2cfb1c8
#
_entry.id   fc536cf747bd44fd0ca2062bd2cfb1c8
#
_cell.length_a   1.000
_cell.length_b   1.000
_cell.length_c   1.000
_cell.angle_alpha   90.00
_cell.angle_beta   90.00
_cell.angle_gamma   90.00
#
_symmetry.space_group_name_H-M   'P 1'
#
loop_
_entity.id
_entity.type
_entity.pdbx_description
1 polymer ?
#
loop_
_entity_poly.entity_id
_entity_poly.type
_entity_poly.pdbx_seq_one_letter_code
_entity_poly.pdbx_strand_id
1 'polypeptide(L)'
;METKKELFSTLDGICKESCIFGTNTSSLSVTEIAKGIKHPVIGMHFFNPADRMKLVEVISGINTPAETKDAIIEISKSLGKTPVEVAEGPGFVVNRILIPMINEAAFILQEGIASVEDIDTAMKLGANHPMGPLALGDLVGLDIVVAIMDVLYKETGDGKYR
;
A
#
# COMPACT_ATOMS: atom_id res chain seq x y z
N MET A 1 -12.80 -4.70 4.91
CA MET A 1 -13.53 -4.53 3.64
C MET A 1 -14.94 -3.99 3.89
N GLU A 2 -15.81 -4.69 4.60
CA GLU A 2 -17.24 -4.32 4.81
C GLU A 2 -17.42 -2.90 5.36
N THR A 3 -16.72 -2.54 6.43
CA THR A 3 -16.81 -1.18 7.03
C THR A 3 -16.57 -0.04 6.03
N LYS A 4 -15.64 -0.24 5.08
CA LYS A 4 -15.38 0.76 4.03
C LYS A 4 -16.51 0.82 3.01
N LYS A 5 -17.08 -0.33 2.64
CA LYS A 5 -18.23 -0.41 1.73
C LYS A 5 -19.46 0.24 2.34
N GLU A 6 -19.76 -0.04 3.60
CA GLU A 6 -20.89 0.57 4.33
C GLU A 6 -20.73 2.10 4.43
N LEU A 7 -19.53 2.57 4.78
CA LEU A 7 -19.23 4.00 4.86
C LEU A 7 -19.45 4.68 3.49
N PHE A 8 -18.86 4.13 2.43
CA PHE A 8 -18.98 4.73 1.10
C PHE A 8 -20.40 4.64 0.54
N SER A 9 -21.14 3.56 0.84
CA SER A 9 -22.55 3.46 0.50
C SER A 9 -23.40 4.55 1.18
N THR A 10 -23.10 4.84 2.45
CA THR A 10 -23.76 5.92 3.20
C THR A 10 -23.42 7.28 2.58
N LEU A 11 -22.14 7.55 2.30
CA LEU A 11 -21.68 8.80 1.70
C LEU A 11 -22.22 8.99 0.28
N ASP A 12 -22.39 7.91 -0.49
CA ASP A 12 -22.93 7.93 -1.86
C ASP A 12 -24.35 8.48 -1.92
N GLY A 13 -25.11 8.31 -0.83
CA GLY A 13 -26.48 8.84 -0.72
C GLY A 13 -26.59 10.30 -0.27
N ILE A 14 -25.53 10.89 0.29
CA ILE A 14 -25.57 12.23 0.92
C ILE A 14 -24.59 13.24 0.32
N CYS A 15 -23.56 12.78 -0.38
CA CYS A 15 -22.56 13.65 -1.02
C CYS A 15 -23.09 14.22 -2.35
N LYS A 16 -22.52 15.38 -2.73
CA LYS A 16 -22.83 15.99 -4.04
C LYS A 16 -22.25 15.11 -5.16
N GLU A 17 -22.90 15.09 -6.31
CA GLU A 17 -22.47 14.32 -7.51
C GLU A 17 -21.01 14.57 -7.93
N SER A 18 -20.48 15.76 -7.63
CA SER A 18 -19.10 16.13 -7.94
C SER A 18 -18.04 15.58 -6.96
N CYS A 19 -18.45 14.87 -5.92
CA CYS A 19 -17.51 14.32 -4.94
C CYS A 19 -16.73 13.14 -5.51
N ILE A 20 -15.45 13.07 -5.14
CA ILE A 20 -14.58 11.92 -5.38
C ILE A 20 -14.32 11.23 -4.04
N PHE A 21 -14.42 9.92 -3.98
CA PHE A 21 -14.16 9.14 -2.78
C PHE A 21 -12.74 8.57 -2.81
N GLY A 22 -11.87 9.15 -1.99
CA GLY A 22 -10.51 8.67 -1.79
C GLY A 22 -10.44 7.63 -0.66
N THR A 23 -9.77 6.50 -0.89
CA THR A 23 -9.52 5.49 0.14
C THR A 23 -8.05 5.28 0.42
N ASN A 24 -7.64 5.39 1.70
CA ASN A 24 -6.28 5.08 2.16
C ASN A 24 -6.17 3.59 2.52
N THR A 25 -6.52 2.71 1.58
CA THR A 25 -6.28 1.27 1.75
C THR A 25 -4.83 0.93 1.43
N SER A 26 -4.24 0.00 2.19
CA SER A 26 -2.87 -0.50 1.94
C SER A 26 -2.84 -1.81 1.17
N SER A 27 -3.97 -2.54 1.13
CA SER A 27 -4.02 -3.88 0.55
C SER A 27 -5.41 -4.29 0.04
N LEU A 28 -6.48 -3.54 0.37
CA LEU A 28 -7.82 -3.87 -0.08
C LEU A 28 -8.07 -3.36 -1.50
N SER A 29 -8.77 -4.15 -2.30
CA SER A 29 -9.15 -3.80 -3.66
C SER A 29 -10.01 -2.54 -3.72
N VAL A 30 -9.57 -1.55 -4.49
CA VAL A 30 -10.31 -0.31 -4.78
C VAL A 30 -11.55 -0.64 -5.61
N THR A 31 -11.43 -1.55 -6.57
CA THR A 31 -12.54 -2.05 -7.40
C THR A 31 -13.64 -2.67 -6.55
N GLU A 32 -13.29 -3.51 -5.58
CA GLU A 32 -14.28 -4.12 -4.68
C GLU A 32 -14.92 -3.11 -3.72
N ILE A 33 -14.17 -2.10 -3.28
CA ILE A 33 -14.71 -0.99 -2.47
C ILE A 33 -15.70 -0.16 -3.29
N ALA A 34 -15.41 0.07 -4.57
CA ALA A 34 -16.23 0.87 -5.48
C ALA A 34 -17.52 0.18 -5.93
N LYS A 35 -17.65 -1.12 -5.68
CA LYS A 35 -18.79 -1.90 -6.15
C LYS A 35 -20.11 -1.42 -5.57
N GLY A 36 -21.00 -0.97 -6.44
CA GLY A 36 -22.32 -0.43 -6.07
C GLY A 36 -22.31 1.06 -5.66
N ILE A 37 -21.16 1.73 -5.72
CA ILE A 37 -21.01 3.16 -5.45
C ILE A 37 -21.11 3.92 -6.79
N LYS A 38 -21.90 4.99 -6.81
CA LYS A 38 -22.11 5.84 -8.02
C LYS A 38 -20.98 6.85 -8.19
N HIS A 39 -20.47 7.38 -7.07
CA HIS A 39 -19.36 8.32 -7.07
C HIS A 39 -18.06 7.64 -7.51
N PRO A 40 -17.14 8.37 -8.17
CA PRO A 40 -15.81 7.88 -8.47
C PRO A 40 -15.06 7.50 -7.20
N VAL A 41 -14.52 6.27 -7.15
CA VAL A 41 -13.67 5.79 -6.06
C VAL A 41 -12.25 5.60 -6.56
N ILE A 42 -11.27 6.04 -5.76
CA ILE A 42 -9.85 5.96 -6.09
C ILE A 42 -9.02 5.68 -4.82
N GLY A 43 -7.95 4.94 -4.95
CA GLY A 43 -6.98 4.76 -3.87
C GLY A 43 -6.04 5.96 -3.76
N MET A 44 -5.86 6.44 -2.53
CA MET A 44 -4.81 7.40 -2.15
C MET A 44 -4.03 6.79 -0.98
N HIS A 45 -3.02 5.99 -1.30
CA HIS A 45 -2.24 5.29 -0.29
C HIS A 45 -1.10 6.17 0.22
N PHE A 46 -1.26 6.64 1.45
CA PHE A 46 -0.25 7.40 2.18
C PHE A 46 0.63 6.47 3.01
N PHE A 47 1.85 6.92 3.28
CA PHE A 47 2.84 6.21 4.12
C PHE A 47 3.02 6.91 5.45
N ASN A 48 3.17 6.13 6.51
CA ASN A 48 3.34 6.67 7.86
C ASN A 48 4.79 7.13 8.13
N PRO A 49 4.97 8.29 8.78
CA PRO A 49 3.95 9.28 9.13
C PRO A 49 3.55 10.12 7.92
N ALA A 50 2.22 10.28 7.70
CA ALA A 50 1.69 10.88 6.48
C ALA A 50 2.05 12.35 6.28
N ASP A 51 2.40 13.07 7.36
CA ASP A 51 2.88 14.45 7.33
C ASP A 51 4.31 14.58 6.79
N ARG A 52 5.15 13.55 6.97
CA ARG A 52 6.57 13.52 6.58
C ARG A 52 6.83 12.80 5.27
N MET A 53 6.20 11.65 5.08
CA MET A 53 6.41 10.83 3.87
C MET A 53 5.82 11.53 2.65
N LYS A 54 6.65 11.70 1.62
CA LYS A 54 6.26 12.46 0.42
C LYS A 54 5.46 11.65 -0.59
N LEU A 55 5.59 10.32 -0.57
CA LEU A 55 4.94 9.45 -1.54
C LEU A 55 3.44 9.33 -1.28
N VAL A 56 2.66 9.39 -2.35
CA VAL A 56 1.28 8.90 -2.41
C VAL A 56 1.16 7.97 -3.61
N GLU A 57 0.81 6.72 -3.39
CA GLU A 57 0.38 5.86 -4.49
C GLU A 57 -1.07 6.20 -4.83
N VAL A 58 -1.33 6.55 -6.07
CA VAL A 58 -2.66 6.85 -6.61
C VAL A 58 -3.13 5.62 -7.38
N ILE A 59 -4.06 4.87 -6.80
CA ILE A 59 -4.46 3.55 -7.31
C ILE A 59 -5.80 3.65 -8.02
N SER A 60 -5.80 3.42 -9.33
CA SER A 60 -7.02 3.32 -10.13
C SER A 60 -7.57 1.91 -10.07
N GLY A 61 -8.82 1.77 -9.61
CA GLY A 61 -9.61 0.56 -9.80
C GLY A 61 -10.07 0.43 -11.26
N ILE A 62 -10.69 -0.70 -11.59
CA ILE A 62 -11.05 -1.04 -12.98
C ILE A 62 -12.00 -0.02 -13.62
N ASN A 63 -12.84 0.64 -12.84
CA ASN A 63 -13.82 1.62 -13.29
C ASN A 63 -13.50 3.08 -12.87
N THR A 64 -12.29 3.34 -12.37
CA THR A 64 -11.89 4.70 -11.98
C THR A 64 -11.73 5.57 -13.24
N PRO A 65 -12.51 6.66 -13.40
CA PRO A 65 -12.37 7.55 -14.54
C PRO A 65 -11.00 8.23 -14.60
N ALA A 66 -10.50 8.48 -15.81
CA ALA A 66 -9.18 9.12 -15.99
C ALA A 66 -9.15 10.53 -15.38
N GLU A 67 -10.22 11.30 -15.53
CA GLU A 67 -10.35 12.63 -14.93
C GLU A 67 -10.31 12.60 -13.39
N THR A 68 -10.83 11.54 -12.77
CA THR A 68 -10.73 11.33 -11.32
C THR A 68 -9.29 11.11 -10.91
N LYS A 69 -8.56 10.26 -11.64
CA LYS A 69 -7.14 10.01 -11.39
C LYS A 69 -6.33 11.30 -11.51
N ASP A 70 -6.54 12.06 -12.60
CA ASP A 70 -5.81 13.30 -12.85
C ASP A 70 -6.10 14.36 -11.78
N ALA A 71 -7.35 14.48 -11.33
CA ALA A 71 -7.71 15.37 -10.22
C ALA A 71 -7.02 15.01 -8.92
N ILE A 72 -6.92 13.72 -8.59
CA ILE A 72 -6.25 13.25 -7.37
C ILE A 72 -4.73 13.41 -7.45
N ILE A 73 -4.13 13.27 -8.63
CA ILE A 73 -2.72 13.58 -8.86
C ILE A 73 -2.45 15.06 -8.54
N GLU A 74 -3.26 15.96 -9.07
CA GLU A 74 -3.09 17.41 -8.83
C GLU A 74 -3.33 17.78 -7.35
N ILE A 75 -4.34 17.19 -6.71
CA ILE A 75 -4.56 17.34 -5.27
C ILE A 75 -3.33 16.86 -4.48
N SER A 76 -2.79 15.69 -4.81
CA SER A 76 -1.60 15.16 -4.14
C SER A 76 -0.41 16.11 -4.27
N LYS A 77 -0.16 16.66 -5.46
CA LYS A 77 0.89 17.67 -5.68
C LYS A 77 0.65 18.94 -4.87
N SER A 78 -0.59 19.42 -4.80
CA SER A 78 -0.94 20.62 -4.01
C SER A 78 -0.71 20.45 -2.51
N LEU A 79 -0.78 19.20 -2.02
CA LEU A 79 -0.42 18.82 -0.65
C LEU A 79 1.10 18.66 -0.43
N GLY A 80 1.93 18.99 -1.41
CA GLY A 80 3.37 18.83 -1.35
C GLY A 80 3.85 17.37 -1.42
N LYS A 81 2.99 16.47 -1.94
CA LYS A 81 3.31 15.06 -2.15
C LYS A 81 3.81 14.79 -3.56
N THR A 82 4.45 13.64 -3.70
CA THR A 82 4.84 13.08 -5.00
C THR A 82 3.90 11.93 -5.31
N PRO A 83 2.91 12.13 -6.19
CA PRO A 83 2.01 11.05 -6.59
C PRO A 83 2.71 10.09 -7.55
N VAL A 84 2.46 8.80 -7.38
CA VAL A 84 2.85 7.73 -8.31
C VAL A 84 1.59 7.01 -8.75
N GLU A 85 1.38 6.94 -10.06
CA GLU A 85 0.24 6.23 -10.64
C GLU A 85 0.46 4.71 -10.54
N VAL A 86 -0.54 4.02 -10.02
CA VAL A 86 -0.51 2.57 -9.83
C VAL A 86 -1.81 1.96 -10.34
N ALA A 87 -1.70 0.97 -11.21
CA ALA A 87 -2.83 0.10 -11.49
C ALA A 87 -3.11 -0.80 -10.29
N GLU A 88 -4.38 -1.10 -10.05
CA GLU A 88 -4.76 -1.94 -8.93
C GLU A 88 -4.07 -3.31 -8.97
N GLY A 89 -3.51 -3.71 -7.88
CA GLY A 89 -2.88 -5.02 -7.69
C GLY A 89 -2.53 -5.27 -6.22
N PRO A 90 -2.42 -6.53 -5.80
CA PRO A 90 -2.11 -6.87 -4.41
C PRO A 90 -0.83 -6.22 -3.92
N GLY A 91 -0.92 -5.47 -2.80
CA GLY A 91 0.21 -4.76 -2.18
C GLY A 91 0.72 -3.53 -2.94
N PHE A 92 0.07 -3.16 -4.04
CA PHE A 92 0.46 -2.05 -4.92
C PHE A 92 1.93 -2.15 -5.34
N VAL A 93 2.73 -1.09 -5.26
CA VAL A 93 4.16 -1.14 -5.59
C VAL A 93 5.00 -1.36 -4.34
N VAL A 94 4.88 -0.47 -3.36
CA VAL A 94 5.81 -0.45 -2.21
C VAL A 94 5.67 -1.71 -1.36
N ASN A 95 4.46 -2.04 -0.92
CA ASN A 95 4.26 -3.21 -0.05
C ASN A 95 4.58 -4.53 -0.78
N ARG A 96 4.28 -4.61 -2.08
CA ARG A 96 4.57 -5.81 -2.88
C ARG A 96 6.06 -6.09 -3.02
N ILE A 97 6.92 -5.08 -2.90
CA ILE A 97 8.39 -5.22 -2.91
C ILE A 97 8.91 -5.34 -1.49
N LEU A 98 8.49 -4.43 -0.62
CA LEU A 98 9.07 -4.25 0.70
C LEU A 98 8.78 -5.44 1.64
N ILE A 99 7.54 -5.90 1.65
CA ILE A 99 7.11 -6.95 2.59
C ILE A 99 7.81 -8.29 2.33
N PRO A 100 7.88 -8.79 1.07
CA PRO A 100 8.69 -9.97 0.77
C PRO A 100 10.19 -9.80 1.05
N MET A 101 10.74 -8.59 0.90
CA MET A 101 12.12 -8.31 1.27
C MET A 101 12.37 -8.47 2.78
N ILE A 102 11.44 -8.01 3.63
CA ILE A 102 11.51 -8.22 5.07
C ILE A 102 11.41 -9.71 5.40
N ASN A 103 10.51 -10.42 4.75
CA ASN A 103 10.34 -11.87 4.93
C ASN A 103 11.62 -12.64 4.52
N GLU A 104 12.24 -12.29 3.39
CA GLU A 104 13.49 -12.89 2.95
C GLU A 104 14.63 -12.63 3.95
N ALA A 105 14.71 -11.43 4.53
CA ALA A 105 15.68 -11.13 5.56
C ALA A 105 15.48 -12.01 6.82
N ALA A 106 14.24 -12.33 7.17
CA ALA A 106 13.93 -13.25 8.26
C ALA A 106 14.39 -14.69 7.95
N PHE A 107 14.26 -15.15 6.70
CA PHE A 107 14.80 -16.46 6.27
C PHE A 107 16.33 -16.49 6.33
N ILE A 108 17.03 -15.44 5.88
CA ILE A 108 18.50 -15.33 6.00
C ILE A 108 18.95 -15.47 7.47
N LEU A 109 18.22 -14.85 8.40
CA LEU A 109 18.46 -14.99 9.83
C LEU A 109 18.19 -16.42 10.32
N GLN A 110 17.05 -17.00 9.94
CA GLN A 110 16.66 -18.36 10.32
C GLN A 110 17.65 -19.42 9.83
N GLU A 111 18.20 -19.25 8.64
CA GLU A 111 19.18 -20.13 8.03
C GLU A 111 20.58 -19.96 8.64
N GLY A 112 20.78 -18.98 9.50
CA GLY A 112 22.06 -18.70 10.16
C GLY A 112 23.14 -18.15 9.23
N ILE A 113 22.71 -17.52 8.10
CA ILE A 113 23.65 -16.95 7.12
C ILE A 113 24.33 -15.71 7.69
N ALA A 114 23.59 -14.85 8.42
CA ALA A 114 24.14 -13.67 9.07
C ALA A 114 23.33 -13.29 10.32
N SER A 115 23.92 -12.45 11.18
CA SER A 115 23.25 -11.88 12.35
C SER A 115 22.22 -10.81 11.92
N VAL A 116 21.31 -10.43 12.82
CA VAL A 116 20.36 -9.32 12.60
C VAL A 116 21.10 -8.04 12.21
N GLU A 117 22.15 -7.71 12.95
CA GLU A 117 22.97 -6.51 12.74
C GLU A 117 23.68 -6.53 11.40
N ASP A 118 24.19 -7.68 10.98
CA ASP A 118 24.91 -7.83 9.71
C ASP A 118 23.96 -7.78 8.52
N ILE A 119 22.77 -8.38 8.60
CA ILE A 119 21.72 -8.30 7.57
C ILE A 119 21.32 -6.84 7.34
N ASP A 120 20.99 -6.13 8.42
CA ASP A 120 20.59 -4.73 8.33
C ASP A 120 21.74 -3.83 7.85
N THR A 121 22.96 -4.09 8.28
CA THR A 121 24.15 -3.37 7.83
C THR A 121 24.44 -3.62 6.36
N ALA A 122 24.34 -4.86 5.90
CA ALA A 122 24.53 -5.22 4.50
C ALA A 122 23.55 -4.47 3.59
N MET A 123 22.27 -4.41 3.97
CA MET A 123 21.26 -3.71 3.17
C MET A 123 21.42 -2.19 3.22
N LYS A 124 21.82 -1.62 4.35
CA LYS A 124 22.12 -0.18 4.43
C LYS A 124 23.33 0.22 3.59
N LEU A 125 24.42 -0.55 3.63
CA LEU A 125 25.67 -0.19 2.97
C LEU A 125 25.77 -0.75 1.55
N GLY A 126 25.24 -1.95 1.29
CA GLY A 126 25.31 -2.61 -0.01
C GLY A 126 24.20 -2.18 -0.98
N ALA A 127 23.00 -1.88 -0.46
CA ALA A 127 21.86 -1.46 -1.25
C ALA A 127 21.42 0.00 -1.00
N ASN A 128 22.15 0.74 -0.17
CA ASN A 128 21.86 2.14 0.20
C ASN A 128 20.46 2.34 0.78
N HIS A 129 19.96 1.36 1.55
CA HIS A 129 18.69 1.49 2.24
C HIS A 129 18.83 2.43 3.45
N PRO A 130 17.87 3.31 3.72
CA PRO A 130 17.93 4.20 4.89
C PRO A 130 17.82 3.45 6.20
N MET A 131 17.19 2.27 6.19
CA MET A 131 16.99 1.37 7.32
C MET A 131 17.12 -0.07 6.84
N GLY A 132 17.69 -0.94 7.66
CA GLY A 132 17.78 -2.37 7.35
C GLY A 132 16.41 -3.05 7.38
N PRO A 133 16.23 -4.18 6.68
CA PRO A 133 14.94 -4.83 6.52
C PRO A 133 14.36 -5.38 7.84
N LEU A 134 15.19 -5.86 8.75
CA LEU A 134 14.72 -6.42 10.02
C LEU A 134 14.31 -5.29 10.98
N ALA A 135 15.11 -4.22 11.09
CA ALA A 135 14.73 -3.03 11.83
C ALA A 135 13.44 -2.38 11.26
N LEU A 136 13.26 -2.42 9.94
CA LEU A 136 12.04 -1.94 9.31
C LEU A 136 10.85 -2.86 9.62
N GLY A 137 11.05 -4.18 9.66
CA GLY A 137 10.05 -5.14 10.08
C GLY A 137 9.55 -4.88 11.52
N ASP A 138 10.47 -4.59 12.44
CA ASP A 138 10.13 -4.20 13.81
C ASP A 138 9.36 -2.88 13.87
N LEU A 139 9.75 -1.90 13.06
CA LEU A 139 9.08 -0.60 12.99
C LEU A 139 7.66 -0.69 12.43
N VAL A 140 7.46 -1.51 11.41
CA VAL A 140 6.14 -1.77 10.79
C VAL A 140 5.26 -2.61 11.71
N GLY A 141 5.85 -3.54 12.41
CA GLY A 141 5.21 -4.59 13.18
C GLY A 141 5.17 -5.91 12.40
N LEU A 142 5.77 -6.96 12.96
CA LEU A 142 5.84 -8.26 12.30
C LEU A 142 4.45 -8.89 12.07
N ASP A 143 3.49 -8.61 12.93
CA ASP A 143 2.08 -9.00 12.77
C ASP A 143 1.46 -8.35 11.52
N ILE A 144 1.78 -7.09 11.24
CA ILE A 144 1.37 -6.40 10.02
C ILE A 144 2.07 -6.99 8.79
N VAL A 145 3.37 -7.28 8.89
CA VAL A 145 4.12 -7.92 7.80
C VAL A 145 3.48 -9.26 7.43
N VAL A 146 3.18 -10.12 8.40
CA VAL A 146 2.52 -11.42 8.19
C VAL A 146 1.13 -11.21 7.57
N ALA A 147 0.33 -10.29 8.10
CA ALA A 147 -1.00 -10.01 7.56
C ALA A 147 -0.98 -9.57 6.08
N ILE A 148 0.02 -8.78 5.68
CA ILE A 148 0.19 -8.37 4.29
C ILE A 148 0.68 -9.54 3.42
N MET A 149 1.61 -10.38 3.91
CA MET A 149 2.04 -11.60 3.21
C MET A 149 0.84 -12.53 2.94
N ASP A 150 -0.02 -12.74 3.93
CA ASP A 150 -1.24 -13.54 3.78
C ASP A 150 -2.17 -12.99 2.70
N VAL A 151 -2.34 -11.66 2.64
CA VAL A 151 -3.12 -11.02 1.57
C VAL A 151 -2.45 -11.24 0.20
N LEU A 152 -1.15 -11.02 0.10
CA LEU A 152 -0.41 -11.24 -1.15
C LEU A 152 -0.53 -12.68 -1.62
N TYR A 153 -0.38 -13.64 -0.73
CA TYR A 153 -0.53 -15.07 -1.05
C TYR A 153 -1.96 -15.40 -1.49
N LYS A 154 -2.95 -14.95 -0.73
CA LYS A 154 -4.37 -15.23 -1.02
C LYS A 154 -4.81 -14.67 -2.36
N GLU A 155 -4.36 -13.46 -2.70
CA GLU A 155 -4.78 -12.77 -3.93
C GLU A 155 -4.01 -13.26 -5.18
N THR A 156 -2.78 -13.74 -5.02
CA THR A 156 -1.94 -14.18 -6.16
C THR A 156 -1.86 -15.69 -6.32
N GLY A 157 -2.03 -16.47 -5.24
CA GLY A 157 -1.76 -17.89 -5.20
C GLY A 157 -0.27 -18.26 -5.34
N ASP A 158 0.63 -17.28 -5.31
CA ASP A 158 2.06 -17.49 -5.53
C ASP A 158 2.79 -17.84 -4.24
N GLY A 159 3.43 -19.01 -4.21
CA GLY A 159 4.12 -19.54 -3.03
C GLY A 159 5.25 -18.67 -2.49
N LYS A 160 5.77 -17.72 -3.26
CA LYS A 160 6.80 -16.77 -2.78
C LYS A 160 6.31 -15.82 -1.68
N TYR A 161 5.00 -15.74 -1.47
CA TYR A 161 4.40 -14.93 -0.41
C TYR A 161 3.96 -15.77 0.81
N ARG A 162 4.45 -17.01 0.92
CA ARG A 162 4.03 -17.94 1.99
C ARG A 162 5.09 -18.02 3.08
#